data_5e3e00c1bd2f9a5a56526bd4af704ea4
#
_entry.id   5e3e00c1bd2f9a5a56526bd4af704ea4
#
_cell.length_a   1.000
_cell.length_b   1.000
_cell.length_c   1.000
_cell.angle_alpha   90.00
_cell.angle_beta   90.00
_cell.angle_gamma   90.00
#
_symmetry.space_group_name_H-M   'P 1'
#
loop_
_entity.id
_entity.type
_entity.pdbx_description
1 polymer ?
#
loop_
_entity_poly.entity_id
_entity_poly.type
_entity_poly.pdbx_seq_one_letter_code
_entity_poly.pdbx_strand_id
1 'polypeptide(L)'
;FTGGPIVTIKSHHNFGGLPERMNMKLVEPVRELFKDEVRALGRELGLPEAFVGRHPFPGPGLAIRIPGAITEEKLDILRKADLIYLDEIRKNGLYDDIWQAFAVLLPVRTVGVMGDSRTYDYVCALRAVTSTDGMTADYYPYEHEFLVRVSTRIINEVRGINRVVYDITSKPPGTIEWE
;
A
#
# COMPACT_ATOMS: atom_id res chain seq x y z
N PHE A 1 13.27 31.49 5.39
CA PHE A 1 11.97 30.79 5.33
C PHE A 1 11.38 30.83 6.74
N THR A 2 10.45 31.72 6.99
CA THR A 2 9.65 31.77 8.22
C THR A 2 8.57 30.71 8.11
N GLY A 3 8.85 29.52 8.66
CA GLY A 3 7.91 28.42 8.68
C GLY A 3 6.77 28.68 9.65
N GLY A 4 5.51 28.58 9.16
CA GLY A 4 4.37 28.28 10.00
C GLY A 4 4.55 26.94 10.71
N PRO A 5 3.65 26.55 11.62
CA PRO A 5 3.80 25.31 12.39
C PRO A 5 3.86 24.12 11.42
N ILE A 6 5.07 23.60 11.23
CA ILE A 6 5.26 22.34 10.52
C ILE A 6 4.71 21.28 11.46
N VAL A 7 3.52 20.79 11.14
CA VAL A 7 2.99 19.58 11.78
C VAL A 7 3.98 18.47 11.48
N THR A 8 4.69 18.00 12.49
CA THR A 8 5.76 17.03 12.36
C THR A 8 5.17 15.69 11.93
N ILE A 9 5.06 15.45 10.63
CA ILE A 9 4.59 14.18 10.05
C ILE A 9 5.56 13.01 10.35
N LYS A 10 6.74 13.29 10.92
CA LYS A 10 7.83 12.33 11.14
C LYS A 10 8.21 12.15 12.62
N SER A 11 7.24 12.15 13.52
CA SER A 11 7.52 11.95 14.97
C SER A 11 8.23 10.62 15.27
N HIS A 12 8.05 9.61 14.44
CA HIS A 12 8.70 8.29 14.58
C HIS A 12 10.12 8.18 14.04
N HIS A 13 10.65 9.25 13.41
CA HIS A 13 12.01 9.28 12.88
C HIS A 13 13.00 10.06 13.76
N ASN A 14 12.79 10.11 15.05
CA ASN A 14 13.64 10.82 16.01
C ASN A 14 13.80 12.33 15.75
N PHE A 15 12.81 12.96 15.09
CA PHE A 15 12.70 14.40 14.94
C PHE A 15 11.68 14.96 15.93
N GLY A 16 12.03 14.96 17.24
CA GLY A 16 11.17 15.53 18.30
C GLY A 16 10.05 14.60 18.79
N GLY A 17 10.06 13.32 18.44
CA GLY A 17 9.03 12.36 18.84
C GLY A 17 9.41 11.41 19.98
N LEU A 18 10.66 11.46 20.45
CA LEU A 18 11.10 10.62 21.56
C LEU A 18 10.78 11.29 22.91
N PRO A 19 10.44 10.51 23.95
CA PRO A 19 10.25 11.05 25.30
C PRO A 19 11.50 11.75 25.81
N GLU A 20 11.33 12.90 26.50
CA GLU A 20 12.44 13.64 27.11
C GLU A 20 13.23 12.82 28.13
N ARG A 21 12.57 11.84 28.76
CA ARG A 21 13.18 10.89 29.71
C ARG A 21 13.13 9.48 29.14
N MET A 22 14.22 9.05 28.56
CA MET A 22 14.43 7.70 28.09
C MET A 22 15.55 7.05 28.90
N ASN A 23 15.26 5.92 29.56
CA ASN A 23 16.26 5.13 30.29
C ASN A 23 17.02 4.13 29.37
N MET A 24 17.07 4.42 28.06
CA MET A 24 17.74 3.58 27.05
C MET A 24 18.66 4.43 26.21
N LYS A 25 19.75 3.83 25.74
CA LYS A 25 20.62 4.45 24.74
C LYS A 25 20.03 4.25 23.36
N LEU A 26 19.98 5.32 22.57
CA LEU A 26 19.60 5.27 21.18
C LEU A 26 20.72 4.68 20.34
N VAL A 27 20.41 3.71 19.49
CA VAL A 27 21.36 3.09 18.54
C VAL A 27 20.76 3.26 17.13
N GLU A 28 21.42 4.07 16.32
CA GLU A 28 20.97 4.44 14.97
C GLU A 28 22.10 4.21 13.94
N PRO A 29 22.47 2.95 13.65
CA PRO A 29 23.65 2.65 12.82
C PRO A 29 23.50 3.10 11.37
N VAL A 30 22.29 3.36 10.89
CA VAL A 30 22.01 3.77 9.50
C VAL A 30 21.44 5.19 9.39
N ARG A 31 21.62 6.01 10.44
CA ARG A 31 21.03 7.36 10.53
C ARG A 31 21.40 8.27 9.37
N GLU A 32 22.63 8.17 8.91
CA GLU A 32 23.19 9.03 7.85
C GLU A 32 22.96 8.48 6.43
N LEU A 33 22.32 7.31 6.31
CA LEU A 33 22.06 6.67 5.02
C LEU A 33 20.66 6.98 4.50
N PHE A 34 20.56 7.21 3.20
CA PHE A 34 19.28 7.23 2.50
C PHE A 34 18.72 5.82 2.35
N LYS A 35 17.42 5.72 2.02
CA LYS A 35 16.70 4.44 1.97
C LYS A 35 17.26 3.46 0.92
N ASP A 36 17.70 3.96 -0.20
CA ASP A 36 18.38 3.20 -1.26
C ASP A 36 19.74 2.68 -0.80
N GLU A 37 20.50 3.50 -0.08
CA GLU A 37 21.79 3.11 0.52
C GLU A 37 21.61 2.04 1.59
N VAL A 38 20.57 2.14 2.44
CA VAL A 38 20.23 1.11 3.42
C VAL A 38 19.88 -0.22 2.73
N ARG A 39 19.17 -0.17 1.59
CA ARG A 39 18.90 -1.35 0.80
C ARG A 39 20.17 -1.95 0.18
N ALA A 40 21.05 -1.11 -0.35
CA ALA A 40 22.35 -1.56 -0.86
C ALA A 40 23.18 -2.25 0.25
N LEU A 41 23.26 -1.63 1.43
CA LEU A 41 23.89 -2.24 2.60
C LEU A 41 23.27 -3.58 2.99
N GLY A 42 21.93 -3.67 2.93
CA GLY A 42 21.22 -4.92 3.20
C GLY A 42 21.63 -6.06 2.26
N ARG A 43 21.82 -5.75 0.96
CA ARG A 43 22.33 -6.73 -0.03
C ARG A 43 23.76 -7.15 0.28
N GLU A 44 24.65 -6.21 0.60
CA GLU A 44 26.03 -6.50 1.01
C GLU A 44 26.11 -7.38 2.26
N LEU A 45 25.15 -7.23 3.17
CA LEU A 45 25.01 -8.07 4.35
C LEU A 45 24.37 -9.44 4.09
N GLY A 46 24.01 -9.73 2.83
CA GLY A 46 23.44 -11.01 2.44
C GLY A 46 21.95 -11.19 2.77
N LEU A 47 21.21 -10.10 2.99
CA LEU A 47 19.77 -10.19 3.18
C LEU A 47 19.08 -10.63 1.86
N PRO A 48 18.10 -11.55 1.92
CA PRO A 48 17.36 -11.97 0.74
C PRO A 48 16.65 -10.80 0.06
N GLU A 49 16.62 -10.80 -1.29
CA GLU A 49 15.97 -9.75 -2.08
C GLU A 49 14.48 -9.57 -1.72
N ALA A 50 13.81 -10.64 -1.30
CA ALA A 50 12.43 -10.58 -0.80
C ALA A 50 12.23 -9.62 0.40
N PHE A 51 13.30 -9.32 1.15
CA PHE A 51 13.28 -8.33 2.22
C PHE A 51 13.73 -6.97 1.75
N VAL A 52 14.81 -6.90 0.99
CA VAL A 52 15.46 -5.66 0.58
C VAL A 52 14.68 -4.95 -0.54
N GLY A 53 14.19 -5.71 -1.52
CA GLY A 53 13.40 -5.24 -2.67
C GLY A 53 11.90 -5.08 -2.40
N ARG A 54 11.44 -5.33 -1.17
CA ARG A 54 10.03 -5.26 -0.83
C ARG A 54 9.44 -3.85 -1.07
N HIS A 55 8.22 -3.80 -1.63
CA HIS A 55 7.45 -2.56 -1.70
C HIS A 55 7.34 -1.89 -0.33
N PRO A 56 7.30 -0.55 -0.24
CA PRO A 56 7.01 0.14 1.00
C PRO A 56 5.73 -0.40 1.64
N PHE A 57 5.79 -0.65 2.94
CA PHE A 57 4.64 -1.10 3.71
C PHE A 57 4.49 -0.19 4.93
N PRO A 58 3.33 0.45 5.13
CA PRO A 58 3.13 1.41 6.20
C PRO A 58 3.20 0.74 7.58
N GLY A 59 3.63 1.48 8.61
CA GLY A 59 3.69 1.00 9.97
C GLY A 59 2.36 0.46 10.51
N PRO A 60 1.21 1.16 10.29
CA PRO A 60 -0.10 0.66 10.69
C PRO A 60 -0.59 -0.57 9.91
N GLY A 61 0.11 -0.98 8.85
CA GLY A 61 -0.23 -2.12 8.03
C GLY A 61 -1.50 -1.93 7.22
N LEU A 62 -2.31 -2.99 7.12
CA LEU A 62 -3.55 -2.98 6.35
C LEU A 62 -4.64 -2.07 6.94
N ALA A 63 -4.49 -1.63 8.18
CA ALA A 63 -5.49 -0.79 8.85
C ALA A 63 -5.79 0.50 8.07
N ILE A 64 -4.75 1.17 7.54
CA ILE A 64 -4.91 2.40 6.74
C ILE A 64 -5.51 2.17 5.34
N ARG A 65 -5.71 0.92 4.95
CA ARG A 65 -6.33 0.52 3.68
C ARG A 65 -7.79 0.10 3.86
N ILE A 66 -8.36 0.42 5.02
CA ILE A 66 -9.80 0.29 5.33
C ILE A 66 -10.26 1.66 5.86
N PRO A 67 -10.59 2.62 4.97
CA PRO A 67 -11.11 3.91 5.43
C PRO A 67 -12.34 3.72 6.31
N GLY A 68 -12.31 4.30 7.52
CA GLY A 68 -13.38 4.17 8.52
C GLY A 68 -13.20 3.01 9.49
N ALA A 69 -14.31 2.45 9.99
CA ALA A 69 -14.29 1.42 11.02
C ALA A 69 -13.65 0.11 10.53
N ILE A 70 -12.64 -0.38 11.26
CA ILE A 70 -11.93 -1.61 11.00
C ILE A 70 -12.64 -2.76 11.73
N THR A 71 -12.91 -3.85 11.01
CA THR A 71 -13.44 -5.10 11.56
C THR A 71 -12.62 -6.27 11.07
N GLU A 72 -12.65 -7.38 11.78
CA GLU A 72 -11.98 -8.61 11.37
C GLU A 72 -12.47 -9.12 10.00
N GLU A 73 -13.78 -9.07 9.76
CA GLU A 73 -14.38 -9.39 8.47
C GLU A 73 -13.78 -8.57 7.32
N LYS A 74 -13.69 -7.24 7.49
CA LYS A 74 -13.11 -6.36 6.47
C LYS A 74 -11.62 -6.62 6.26
N LEU A 75 -10.88 -6.89 7.33
CA LEU A 75 -9.46 -7.25 7.24
C LEU A 75 -9.25 -8.53 6.46
N ASP A 76 -10.08 -9.55 6.68
CA ASP A 76 -9.99 -10.82 5.96
C ASP A 76 -10.32 -10.67 4.47
N ILE A 77 -11.35 -9.88 4.16
CA ILE A 77 -11.69 -9.53 2.78
C ILE A 77 -10.51 -8.82 2.10
N LEU A 78 -9.97 -7.79 2.75
CA LEU A 78 -8.85 -7.01 2.22
C LEU A 78 -7.59 -7.86 2.03
N ARG A 79 -7.22 -8.70 3.02
CA ARG A 79 -6.06 -9.59 2.91
C ARG A 79 -6.12 -10.50 1.69
N LYS A 80 -7.28 -11.09 1.44
CA LYS A 80 -7.50 -11.96 0.28
C LYS A 80 -7.39 -11.20 -1.03
N ALA A 81 -8.00 -10.02 -1.12
CA ALA A 81 -7.94 -9.18 -2.31
C ALA A 81 -6.51 -8.68 -2.59
N ASP A 82 -5.81 -8.21 -1.56
CA ASP A 82 -4.43 -7.73 -1.66
C ASP A 82 -3.46 -8.86 -2.08
N LEU A 83 -3.65 -10.06 -1.51
CA LEU A 83 -2.87 -11.24 -1.88
C LEU A 83 -3.04 -11.61 -3.36
N ILE A 84 -4.28 -11.63 -3.88
CA ILE A 84 -4.55 -11.92 -5.29
C ILE A 84 -3.90 -10.86 -6.18
N TYR A 85 -4.01 -9.59 -5.80
CA TYR A 85 -3.45 -8.50 -6.58
C TYR A 85 -1.92 -8.59 -6.66
N LEU A 86 -1.25 -8.76 -5.53
CA LEU A 86 0.21 -8.89 -5.49
C LEU A 86 0.71 -10.18 -6.16
N ASP A 87 -0.06 -11.27 -6.09
CA ASP A 87 0.23 -12.51 -6.80
C ASP A 87 0.22 -12.31 -8.34
N GLU A 88 -0.80 -11.64 -8.86
CA GLU A 88 -0.87 -11.30 -10.28
C GLU A 88 0.27 -10.37 -10.72
N ILE A 89 0.62 -9.37 -9.92
CA ILE A 89 1.77 -8.49 -10.20
C ILE A 89 3.05 -9.30 -10.32
N ARG A 90 3.30 -10.23 -9.39
CA ARG A 90 4.51 -11.07 -9.41
C ARG A 90 4.51 -12.04 -10.59
N LYS A 91 3.38 -12.71 -10.86
CA LYS A 91 3.25 -13.66 -11.98
C LYS A 91 3.49 -13.02 -13.35
N ASN A 92 3.19 -11.74 -13.47
CA ASN A 92 3.43 -10.99 -14.72
C ASN A 92 4.78 -10.26 -14.74
N GLY A 93 5.65 -10.45 -13.74
CA GLY A 93 6.98 -9.84 -13.68
C GLY A 93 6.97 -8.32 -13.48
N LEU A 94 5.88 -7.76 -12.96
CA LEU A 94 5.69 -6.31 -12.82
C LEU A 94 6.13 -5.77 -11.46
N TYR A 95 6.53 -6.65 -10.53
CA TYR A 95 6.75 -6.27 -9.13
C TYR A 95 7.87 -5.24 -8.99
N ASP A 96 8.95 -5.38 -9.73
CA ASP A 96 10.11 -4.51 -9.63
C ASP A 96 9.94 -3.17 -10.38
N ASP A 97 9.02 -3.11 -11.35
CA ASP A 97 8.67 -1.89 -12.07
C ASP A 97 7.74 -0.96 -11.28
N ILE A 98 7.08 -1.50 -10.26
CA ILE A 98 6.10 -0.80 -9.44
C ILE A 98 6.76 -0.41 -8.11
N TRP A 99 6.70 0.88 -7.76
CA TRP A 99 7.19 1.36 -6.47
C TRP A 99 6.40 0.81 -5.29
N GLN A 100 5.06 0.85 -5.40
CA GLN A 100 4.14 0.34 -4.38
C GLN A 100 2.80 -0.01 -5.02
N ALA A 101 2.27 -1.18 -4.68
CA ALA A 101 0.93 -1.61 -5.07
C ALA A 101 0.20 -2.23 -3.88
N PHE A 102 -1.10 -1.99 -3.81
CA PHE A 102 -1.96 -2.50 -2.76
C PHE A 102 -3.45 -2.39 -3.12
N ALA A 103 -4.27 -3.15 -2.40
CA ALA A 103 -5.72 -3.04 -2.43
C ALA A 103 -6.23 -2.18 -1.26
N VAL A 104 -7.35 -1.49 -1.46
CA VAL A 104 -8.09 -0.72 -0.45
C VAL A 104 -9.53 -1.21 -0.41
N LEU A 105 -10.06 -1.51 0.77
CA LEU A 105 -11.46 -1.86 0.92
C LEU A 105 -12.28 -0.63 1.28
N LEU A 106 -13.06 -0.13 0.33
CA LEU A 106 -13.86 1.07 0.53
C LEU A 106 -15.09 0.79 1.41
N PRO A 107 -15.48 1.74 2.31
CA PRO A 107 -16.64 1.58 3.19
C PRO A 107 -17.97 1.78 2.45
N VAL A 108 -17.96 1.60 1.14
CA VAL A 108 -19.14 1.75 0.26
C VAL A 108 -19.56 0.39 -0.23
N ARG A 109 -20.85 0.11 -0.13
CA ARG A 109 -21.47 -1.08 -0.72
C ARG A 109 -22.21 -0.72 -1.99
N THR A 110 -22.11 -1.59 -2.96
CA THR A 110 -22.75 -1.41 -4.28
C THR A 110 -23.59 -2.63 -4.64
N VAL A 111 -24.56 -2.38 -5.51
CA VAL A 111 -25.38 -3.47 -6.06
C VAL A 111 -24.58 -4.22 -7.10
N GLY A 112 -24.58 -5.55 -7.00
CA GLY A 112 -24.04 -6.47 -7.99
C GLY A 112 -25.04 -7.58 -8.33
N VAL A 113 -24.70 -8.35 -9.33
CA VAL A 113 -25.45 -9.55 -9.73
C VAL A 113 -24.49 -10.72 -9.78
N MET A 114 -24.79 -11.77 -9.03
CA MET A 114 -24.03 -13.03 -9.02
C MET A 114 -25.01 -14.16 -9.34
N GLY A 115 -24.91 -14.73 -10.55
CA GLY A 115 -25.93 -15.64 -11.05
C GLY A 115 -27.29 -14.96 -11.12
N ASP A 116 -28.33 -15.57 -10.54
CA ASP A 116 -29.69 -15.02 -10.49
C ASP A 116 -29.96 -14.16 -9.24
N SER A 117 -28.93 -13.95 -8.40
CA SER A 117 -29.07 -13.24 -7.12
C SER A 117 -28.45 -11.84 -7.18
N ARG A 118 -29.18 -10.87 -6.60
CA ARG A 118 -28.67 -9.53 -6.34
C ARG A 118 -27.77 -9.57 -5.11
N THR A 119 -26.59 -8.98 -5.21
CA THR A 119 -25.65 -8.81 -4.10
C THR A 119 -25.54 -7.34 -3.70
N TYR A 120 -25.11 -7.09 -2.45
CA TYR A 120 -24.84 -5.77 -1.92
C TYR A 120 -23.55 -5.81 -1.11
N ASP A 121 -22.42 -5.67 -1.82
CA ASP A 121 -21.09 -5.93 -1.31
C ASP A 121 -20.17 -4.72 -1.46
N TYR A 122 -18.97 -4.82 -0.88
CA TYR A 122 -17.97 -3.76 -0.88
C TYR A 122 -17.35 -3.50 -2.25
N VAL A 123 -16.80 -2.30 -2.39
CA VAL A 123 -15.94 -1.91 -3.49
C VAL A 123 -14.48 -2.07 -3.06
N CYS A 124 -13.68 -2.71 -3.90
CA CYS A 124 -12.23 -2.79 -3.76
C CYS A 124 -11.57 -1.81 -4.73
N ALA A 125 -10.77 -0.90 -4.22
CA ALA A 125 -9.92 -0.05 -5.04
C ALA A 125 -8.52 -0.66 -5.11
N LEU A 126 -7.95 -0.70 -6.32
CA LEU A 126 -6.56 -1.07 -6.55
C LEU A 126 -5.73 0.20 -6.73
N ARG A 127 -4.58 0.23 -6.12
CA ARG A 127 -3.60 1.30 -6.25
C ARG A 127 -2.26 0.71 -6.65
N ALA A 128 -1.62 1.27 -7.67
CA ALA A 128 -0.22 1.05 -7.98
C ALA A 128 0.41 2.33 -8.48
N VAL A 129 1.61 2.62 -8.02
CA VAL A 129 2.33 3.84 -8.38
C VAL A 129 3.77 3.55 -8.76
N THR A 130 4.29 4.40 -9.65
CA THR A 130 5.71 4.57 -9.91
C THR A 130 6.21 5.79 -9.18
N SER A 131 7.40 5.72 -8.62
CA SER A 131 8.05 6.85 -7.94
C SER A 131 9.54 6.57 -7.81
N THR A 132 10.33 7.62 -7.65
CA THR A 132 11.77 7.50 -7.34
C THR A 132 12.01 7.61 -5.84
N ASP A 133 11.37 8.56 -5.19
CA ASP A 133 11.63 8.95 -3.79
C ASP A 133 10.37 8.95 -2.90
N GLY A 134 9.20 8.70 -3.46
CA GLY A 134 7.91 8.76 -2.79
C GLY A 134 7.38 10.18 -2.55
N MET A 135 8.12 11.23 -2.98
CA MET A 135 7.67 12.62 -2.89
C MET A 135 6.62 12.93 -3.96
N THR A 136 6.90 12.52 -5.18
CA THR A 136 5.97 12.53 -6.30
C THR A 136 5.73 11.11 -6.78
N ALA A 137 4.56 10.83 -7.31
CA ALA A 137 4.23 9.53 -7.86
C ALA A 137 3.17 9.64 -8.94
N ASP A 138 3.31 8.82 -9.97
CA ASP A 138 2.28 8.61 -10.97
C ASP A 138 1.69 7.21 -10.82
N TYR A 139 0.43 7.03 -11.24
CA TYR A 139 -0.15 5.71 -11.26
C TYR A 139 0.58 4.81 -12.27
N TYR A 140 0.66 3.51 -11.99
CA TYR A 140 1.24 2.55 -12.93
C TYR A 140 0.24 2.22 -14.05
N PRO A 141 0.61 2.40 -15.33
CA PRO A 141 -0.31 2.19 -16.46
C PRO A 141 -0.40 0.70 -16.84
N TYR A 142 -1.21 -0.04 -16.11
CA TYR A 142 -1.45 -1.46 -16.44
C TYR A 142 -2.11 -1.63 -17.80
N GLU A 143 -1.74 -2.70 -18.49
CA GLU A 143 -2.47 -3.18 -19.64
C GLU A 143 -3.91 -3.58 -19.25
N HIS A 144 -4.86 -3.37 -20.16
CA HIS A 144 -6.27 -3.64 -19.91
C HIS A 144 -6.54 -5.09 -19.46
N GLU A 145 -5.90 -6.05 -20.13
CA GLU A 145 -6.04 -7.48 -19.85
C GLU A 145 -5.59 -7.85 -18.43
N PHE A 146 -4.57 -7.18 -17.91
CA PHE A 146 -4.13 -7.35 -16.52
C PHE A 146 -5.22 -6.93 -15.54
N LEU A 147 -5.79 -5.74 -15.74
CA LEU A 147 -6.86 -5.21 -14.86
C LEU A 147 -8.11 -6.10 -14.90
N VAL A 148 -8.51 -6.58 -16.09
CA VAL A 148 -9.63 -7.50 -16.25
C VAL A 148 -9.37 -8.80 -15.50
N ARG A 149 -8.17 -9.38 -15.61
CA ARG A 149 -7.81 -10.64 -14.94
C ARG A 149 -7.83 -10.50 -13.43
N VAL A 150 -7.19 -9.45 -12.88
CA VAL A 150 -7.17 -9.16 -11.44
C VAL A 150 -8.58 -8.95 -10.91
N SER A 151 -9.38 -8.12 -11.58
CA SER A 151 -10.76 -7.84 -11.21
C SER A 151 -11.61 -9.13 -11.18
N THR A 152 -11.50 -9.94 -12.22
CA THR A 152 -12.23 -11.21 -12.32
C THR A 152 -11.82 -12.17 -11.19
N ARG A 153 -10.54 -12.29 -10.89
CA ARG A 153 -10.05 -13.14 -9.79
C ARG A 153 -10.57 -12.65 -8.45
N ILE A 154 -10.45 -11.35 -8.15
CA ILE A 154 -10.92 -10.79 -6.88
C ILE A 154 -12.41 -11.04 -6.69
N ILE A 155 -13.26 -10.76 -7.70
CA ILE A 155 -14.70 -10.94 -7.59
C ILE A 155 -15.08 -12.41 -7.42
N ASN A 156 -14.41 -13.33 -8.10
CA ASN A 156 -14.73 -14.76 -8.04
C ASN A 156 -14.18 -15.45 -6.77
N GLU A 157 -13.01 -15.04 -6.30
CA GLU A 157 -12.29 -15.73 -5.21
C GLU A 157 -12.55 -15.08 -3.84
N VAL A 158 -12.96 -13.79 -3.78
CA VAL A 158 -13.18 -13.06 -2.53
C VAL A 158 -14.64 -12.71 -2.33
N ARG A 159 -15.30 -13.41 -1.41
CA ARG A 159 -16.67 -13.06 -1.02
C ARG A 159 -16.70 -11.70 -0.31
N GLY A 160 -17.71 -10.89 -0.61
CA GLY A 160 -17.90 -9.57 0.00
C GLY A 160 -17.41 -8.41 -0.87
N ILE A 161 -16.86 -8.68 -2.07
CA ILE A 161 -16.51 -7.68 -3.08
C ILE A 161 -17.29 -7.99 -4.35
N ASN A 162 -18.00 -6.98 -4.88
CA ASN A 162 -18.69 -7.10 -6.17
C ASN A 162 -18.27 -6.04 -7.19
N ARG A 163 -17.33 -5.18 -6.82
CA ARG A 163 -16.81 -4.13 -7.71
C ARG A 163 -15.33 -3.85 -7.43
N VAL A 164 -14.55 -3.80 -8.50
CA VAL A 164 -13.15 -3.40 -8.46
C VAL A 164 -12.98 -2.13 -9.26
N VAL A 165 -12.24 -1.15 -8.71
CA VAL A 165 -11.86 0.11 -9.37
C VAL A 165 -10.36 0.27 -9.32
N TYR A 166 -9.78 1.05 -10.24
CA TYR A 166 -8.36 1.37 -10.25
C TYR A 166 -8.16 2.88 -10.04
N ASP A 167 -7.35 3.25 -9.06
CA ASP A 167 -7.04 4.64 -8.74
C ASP A 167 -5.91 5.15 -9.65
N ILE A 168 -6.26 6.08 -10.55
CA ILE A 168 -5.36 6.71 -11.53
C ILE A 168 -4.86 8.09 -11.08
N THR A 169 -4.96 8.42 -9.80
CA THR A 169 -4.58 9.74 -9.29
C THR A 169 -3.08 9.82 -9.02
N SER A 170 -2.43 10.85 -9.56
CA SER A 170 -1.03 11.15 -9.30
C SER A 170 -0.83 11.81 -7.93
N LYS A 171 0.38 11.79 -7.41
CA LYS A 171 0.80 12.55 -6.23
C LYS A 171 1.76 13.66 -6.65
N PRO A 172 1.44 14.94 -6.42
CA PRO A 172 0.16 15.47 -6.00
C PRO A 172 -0.94 15.32 -7.07
N PRO A 173 -2.25 15.52 -6.80
CA PRO A 173 -2.83 16.00 -5.55
C PRO A 173 -3.14 14.90 -4.52
N GLY A 174 -3.23 13.63 -4.95
CA GLY A 174 -3.46 12.54 -4.03
C GLY A 174 -2.19 12.16 -3.25
N THR A 175 -2.34 11.39 -2.19
CA THR A 175 -1.23 10.68 -1.53
C THR A 175 -1.04 9.29 -2.16
N ILE A 176 0.01 8.57 -1.82
CA ILE A 176 0.19 7.19 -2.28
C ILE A 176 -0.81 6.30 -1.54
N GLU A 177 -0.73 6.27 -0.20
CA GLU A 177 -1.75 5.62 0.63
C GLU A 177 -3.00 6.51 0.72
N TRP A 178 -4.13 5.91 1.05
CA TRP A 178 -5.42 6.62 1.12
C TRP A 178 -5.69 7.29 2.47
N GLU A 179 -4.94 6.90 3.49
CA GLU A 179 -5.00 7.50 4.84
C GLU A 179 -3.60 7.79 5.40
#